data_641a160a2e1ce11a1ee1cbd2f0cc7140
#
_entry.id   641a160a2e1ce11a1ee1cbd2f0cc7140
#
_cell.length_a   1.000
_cell.length_b   1.000
_cell.length_c   1.000
_cell.angle_alpha   90.00
_cell.angle_beta   90.00
_cell.angle_gamma   90.00
#
_symmetry.space_group_name_H-M   'P 1'
#
loop_
_entity.id
_entity.type
_entity.pdbx_description
1 polymer ?
#
loop_
_entity_poly.entity_id
_entity_poly.type
_entity_poly.pdbx_seq_one_letter_code
_entity_poly.pdbx_strand_id
1 'polypeptide(L)'
;MHAHPVLEVDLADLAHTRAAAHALAPLLIAGDLLLLSGELGAGKTTFTRALGEGLGVREGVISPTFVLSRVHPNLLDGTRPGGPDLVHVDAYRLSSAEELDDLDLEFSLEKSVTVIEWGRGKAEHLSDSRLELDFTRLTGADASIAYAAENYSPTGEGEFNWDALDDREEESADASEPRLLRITAYGPRWEGEAYRSLETAMLKLDVE
;
A
#
# COMPACT_ATOMS: atom_id res chain seq x y z
N MET A 1 6.68 6.23 -21.82
CA MET A 1 5.52 6.12 -20.92
C MET A 1 5.17 7.53 -20.44
N HIS A 2 3.93 8.00 -20.60
CA HIS A 2 3.51 9.31 -20.12
C HIS A 2 3.10 9.19 -18.66
N ALA A 3 3.71 10.01 -17.79
CA ALA A 3 3.28 10.19 -16.40
C ALA A 3 2.35 11.40 -16.33
N HIS A 4 1.28 11.29 -15.57
CA HIS A 4 0.44 12.43 -15.21
C HIS A 4 1.14 13.33 -14.18
N PRO A 5 0.69 14.58 -14.00
CA PRO A 5 1.18 15.42 -12.91
C PRO A 5 1.08 14.69 -11.55
N VAL A 6 2.05 14.93 -10.69
CA VAL A 6 2.04 14.36 -9.34
C VAL A 6 0.92 15.02 -8.53
N LEU A 7 0.07 14.19 -7.91
CA LEU A 7 -0.89 14.65 -6.91
C LEU A 7 -0.20 14.60 -5.54
N GLU A 8 -0.28 15.68 -4.78
CA GLU A 8 0.22 15.75 -3.42
C GLU A 8 -0.97 15.84 -2.46
N VAL A 9 -0.95 15.02 -1.43
CA VAL A 9 -2.01 14.92 -0.41
C VAL A 9 -1.37 14.99 0.97
N ASP A 10 -1.76 15.98 1.76
CA ASP A 10 -1.33 16.09 3.14
C ASP A 10 -2.14 15.13 4.03
N LEU A 11 -1.46 14.24 4.71
CA LEU A 11 -2.02 13.28 5.64
C LEU A 11 -1.60 13.69 7.06
N ALA A 12 -2.49 14.33 7.79
CA ALA A 12 -2.19 14.85 9.13
C ALA A 12 -1.84 13.74 10.14
N ASP A 13 -2.39 12.53 9.93
CA ASP A 13 -2.22 11.37 10.80
C ASP A 13 -2.54 10.06 10.04
N LEU A 14 -2.57 8.93 10.76
CA LEU A 14 -2.94 7.65 10.18
C LEU A 14 -4.44 7.56 9.81
N ALA A 15 -5.32 8.35 10.43
CA ALA A 15 -6.72 8.38 10.03
C ALA A 15 -6.88 8.98 8.64
N HIS A 16 -6.13 10.04 8.32
CA HIS A 16 -6.06 10.59 6.96
C HIS A 16 -5.44 9.61 5.96
N THR A 17 -4.44 8.83 6.39
CA THR A 17 -3.89 7.74 5.56
C THR A 17 -4.97 6.72 5.19
N ARG A 18 -5.80 6.31 6.16
CA ARG A 18 -6.94 5.40 5.92
C ARG A 18 -8.00 6.03 5.03
N ALA A 19 -8.33 7.31 5.27
CA ALA A 19 -9.30 8.03 4.45
C ALA A 19 -8.86 8.09 2.99
N ALA A 20 -7.57 8.34 2.71
CA ALA A 20 -7.01 8.33 1.37
C ALA A 20 -7.15 6.95 0.70
N ALA A 21 -6.88 5.87 1.43
CA ALA A 21 -7.05 4.51 0.94
C ALA A 21 -8.52 4.19 0.62
N HIS A 22 -9.44 4.56 1.51
CA HIS A 22 -10.87 4.36 1.30
C HIS A 22 -11.41 5.19 0.12
N ALA A 23 -10.89 6.41 -0.10
CA ALA A 23 -11.25 7.23 -1.25
C ALA A 23 -10.74 6.65 -2.57
N LEU A 24 -9.58 5.98 -2.56
CA LEU A 24 -9.01 5.33 -3.73
C LEU A 24 -9.71 4.01 -4.08
N ALA A 25 -10.07 3.20 -3.09
CA ALA A 25 -10.59 1.85 -3.27
C ALA A 25 -11.73 1.72 -4.30
N PRO A 26 -12.79 2.59 -4.32
CA PRO A 26 -13.87 2.47 -5.29
C PRO A 26 -13.44 2.74 -6.74
N LEU A 27 -12.30 3.39 -6.96
CA LEU A 27 -11.77 3.71 -8.29
C LEU A 27 -10.97 2.54 -8.89
N LEU A 28 -10.54 1.61 -8.05
CA LEU A 28 -9.71 0.48 -8.46
C LEU A 28 -10.55 -0.65 -9.06
N ILE A 29 -9.97 -1.29 -10.06
CA ILE A 29 -10.53 -2.46 -10.74
C ILE A 29 -9.48 -3.58 -10.79
N ALA A 30 -9.92 -4.78 -11.14
CA ALA A 30 -9.00 -5.88 -11.42
C ALA A 30 -8.01 -5.50 -12.53
N GLY A 31 -6.75 -5.81 -12.34
CA GLY A 31 -5.63 -5.42 -13.21
C GLY A 31 -4.88 -4.17 -12.74
N ASP A 32 -5.38 -3.43 -11.76
CA ASP A 32 -4.68 -2.25 -11.24
C ASP A 32 -3.47 -2.65 -10.38
N LEU A 33 -2.33 -2.03 -10.65
CA LEU A 33 -1.07 -2.18 -9.93
C LEU A 33 -0.74 -0.90 -9.17
N LEU A 34 -0.44 -1.03 -7.87
CA LEU A 34 0.00 0.03 -6.99
C LEU A 34 1.39 -0.28 -6.44
N LEU A 35 2.34 0.63 -6.62
CA LEU A 35 3.68 0.53 -6.05
C LEU A 35 3.80 1.52 -4.90
N LEU A 36 3.96 1.02 -3.68
CA LEU A 36 4.08 1.83 -2.46
C LEU A 36 5.54 1.97 -2.05
N SER A 37 6.00 3.20 -1.93
CA SER A 37 7.36 3.56 -1.51
C SER A 37 7.32 4.48 -0.30
N GLY A 38 8.38 4.48 0.48
CA GLY A 38 8.53 5.29 1.69
C GLY A 38 9.33 4.55 2.75
N GLU A 39 9.85 5.25 3.73
CA GLU A 39 10.61 4.68 4.83
C GLU A 39 9.79 3.71 5.69
N LEU A 40 10.46 2.98 6.59
CA LEU A 40 9.78 2.13 7.56
C LEU A 40 8.88 2.99 8.46
N GLY A 41 7.66 2.54 8.76
CA GLY A 41 6.68 3.31 9.55
C GLY A 41 5.99 4.46 8.79
N ALA A 42 6.24 4.64 7.49
CA ALA A 42 5.62 5.71 6.70
C ALA A 42 4.10 5.54 6.45
N GLY A 43 3.52 4.39 6.84
CA GLY A 43 2.07 4.12 6.72
C GLY A 43 1.67 3.29 5.50
N LYS A 44 2.61 2.66 4.78
CA LYS A 44 2.32 1.84 3.59
C LYS A 44 1.36 0.68 3.91
N THR A 45 1.65 -0.09 4.94
CA THR A 45 0.81 -1.23 5.36
C THR A 45 -0.53 -0.77 5.93
N THR A 46 -0.56 0.35 6.68
CA THR A 46 -1.80 0.98 7.14
C THR A 46 -2.70 1.38 5.97
N PHE A 47 -2.10 1.98 4.93
CA PHE A 47 -2.81 2.31 3.70
C PHE A 47 -3.33 1.05 3.00
N THR A 48 -2.50 0.01 2.86
CA THR A 48 -2.88 -1.27 2.21
C THR A 48 -4.01 -1.97 2.95
N ARG A 49 -4.00 -1.94 4.30
CA ARG A 49 -5.08 -2.47 5.13
C ARG A 49 -6.41 -1.77 4.85
N ALA A 50 -6.42 -0.44 4.95
CA ALA A 50 -7.62 0.36 4.69
C ALA A 50 -8.10 0.23 3.24
N LEU A 51 -7.18 0.09 2.28
CA LEU A 51 -7.51 -0.21 0.90
C LEU A 51 -8.25 -1.55 0.78
N GLY A 52 -7.77 -2.57 1.47
CA GLY A 52 -8.43 -3.89 1.54
C GLY A 52 -9.84 -3.81 2.13
N GLU A 53 -10.04 -3.03 3.19
CA GLU A 53 -11.37 -2.75 3.76
C GLU A 53 -12.30 -2.10 2.73
N GLY A 54 -11.80 -1.08 2.01
CA GLY A 54 -12.55 -0.39 0.96
C GLY A 54 -12.85 -1.27 -0.27
N LEU A 55 -11.98 -2.23 -0.58
CA LEU A 55 -12.20 -3.24 -1.62
C LEU A 55 -13.17 -4.36 -1.16
N GLY A 56 -13.47 -4.46 0.13
CA GLY A 56 -14.33 -5.49 0.69
C GLY A 56 -13.68 -6.87 0.70
N VAL A 57 -12.36 -6.95 0.92
CA VAL A 57 -11.65 -8.23 1.05
C VAL A 57 -11.70 -8.75 2.49
N ARG A 58 -11.24 -9.99 2.70
CA ARG A 58 -11.15 -10.61 4.02
C ARG A 58 -10.29 -9.76 4.96
N GLU A 59 -10.76 -9.58 6.18
CA GLU A 59 -10.03 -8.91 7.26
C GLU A 59 -8.66 -9.53 7.56
N GLY A 60 -7.79 -8.79 8.25
CA GLY A 60 -6.46 -9.25 8.62
C GLY A 60 -5.43 -9.03 7.50
N VAL A 61 -5.53 -7.91 6.79
CA VAL A 61 -4.46 -7.46 5.89
C VAL A 61 -3.30 -6.98 6.75
N ILE A 62 -2.24 -7.79 6.81
CA ILE A 62 -0.99 -7.53 7.52
C ILE A 62 0.17 -7.63 6.53
N SER A 63 1.30 -6.97 6.84
CA SER A 63 2.47 -7.03 5.96
C SER A 63 2.94 -8.47 5.74
N PRO A 64 3.10 -8.92 4.49
CA PRO A 64 3.55 -10.26 4.17
C PRO A 64 5.08 -10.40 4.17
N THR A 65 5.81 -9.62 4.97
CA THR A 65 7.29 -9.51 4.96
C THR A 65 8.02 -10.86 4.97
N PHE A 66 7.44 -11.90 5.59
CA PHE A 66 8.08 -13.24 5.66
C PHE A 66 7.60 -14.20 4.59
N VAL A 67 6.39 -14.04 4.08
CA VAL A 67 5.82 -14.89 3.02
C VAL A 67 5.87 -14.23 1.66
N LEU A 68 6.32 -12.97 1.60
CA LEU A 68 6.52 -12.09 0.45
C LEU A 68 5.22 -11.71 -0.28
N SER A 69 4.24 -12.60 -0.41
CA SER A 69 2.96 -12.34 -1.09
C SER A 69 1.80 -13.01 -0.36
N ARG A 70 0.67 -12.32 -0.30
CA ARG A 70 -0.59 -12.86 0.24
C ARG A 70 -1.77 -12.38 -0.60
N VAL A 71 -2.69 -13.31 -0.88
CA VAL A 71 -3.96 -13.02 -1.53
C VAL A 71 -5.05 -12.89 -0.48
N HIS A 72 -5.79 -11.79 -0.52
CA HIS A 72 -6.97 -11.51 0.28
C HIS A 72 -8.20 -11.56 -0.63
N PRO A 73 -9.02 -12.63 -0.57
CA PRO A 73 -10.18 -12.75 -1.42
C PRO A 73 -11.27 -11.72 -1.11
N ASN A 74 -11.93 -11.21 -2.14
CA ASN A 74 -13.12 -10.38 -1.98
C ASN A 74 -14.25 -11.18 -1.32
N LEU A 75 -14.95 -10.57 -0.38
CA LEU A 75 -16.05 -11.18 0.35
C LEU A 75 -17.38 -10.96 -0.37
N LEU A 76 -18.15 -12.03 -0.56
CA LEU A 76 -19.48 -11.95 -1.19
C LEU A 76 -20.51 -11.18 -0.34
N ASP A 77 -20.27 -11.09 0.95
CA ASP A 77 -21.04 -10.35 1.96
C ASP A 77 -20.32 -9.11 2.50
N GLY A 78 -19.21 -8.72 1.89
CA GLY A 78 -18.40 -7.55 2.25
C GLY A 78 -19.00 -6.22 1.75
N THR A 79 -18.21 -5.15 1.90
CA THR A 79 -18.61 -3.78 1.50
C THR A 79 -18.72 -3.61 -0.01
N ARG A 80 -18.04 -4.47 -0.80
CA ARG A 80 -18.04 -4.44 -2.28
C ARG A 80 -18.14 -5.85 -2.86
N PRO A 81 -19.30 -6.52 -2.77
CA PRO A 81 -19.48 -7.89 -3.26
C PRO A 81 -19.17 -8.01 -4.76
N GLY A 82 -18.35 -9.01 -5.13
CA GLY A 82 -17.92 -9.21 -6.52
C GLY A 82 -16.86 -8.22 -7.00
N GLY A 83 -16.26 -7.45 -6.10
CA GLY A 83 -15.08 -6.63 -6.37
C GLY A 83 -13.82 -7.48 -6.62
N PRO A 84 -12.69 -6.86 -6.95
CA PRO A 84 -11.43 -7.57 -7.14
C PRO A 84 -10.90 -8.11 -5.80
N ASP A 85 -10.15 -9.19 -5.86
CA ASP A 85 -9.28 -9.63 -4.78
C ASP A 85 -8.15 -8.61 -4.56
N LEU A 86 -7.51 -8.62 -3.39
CA LEU A 86 -6.29 -7.87 -3.12
C LEU A 86 -5.11 -8.84 -3.06
N VAL A 87 -4.10 -8.62 -3.89
CA VAL A 87 -2.77 -9.24 -3.76
C VAL A 87 -1.84 -8.25 -3.10
N HIS A 88 -1.36 -8.60 -1.91
CA HIS A 88 -0.42 -7.78 -1.15
C HIS A 88 0.97 -8.41 -1.17
N VAL A 89 1.95 -7.66 -1.63
CA VAL A 89 3.36 -8.07 -1.75
C VAL A 89 4.24 -7.11 -0.96
N ASP A 90 5.20 -7.66 -0.24
CA ASP A 90 6.29 -6.90 0.41
C ASP A 90 7.62 -7.30 -0.23
N ALA A 91 8.14 -6.42 -1.09
CA ALA A 91 9.39 -6.61 -1.82
C ALA A 91 10.62 -6.06 -1.08
N TYR A 92 10.52 -5.77 0.23
CA TYR A 92 11.64 -5.23 1.03
C TYR A 92 12.88 -6.14 1.01
N ARG A 93 12.66 -7.47 1.02
CA ARG A 93 13.73 -8.48 1.02
C ARG A 93 14.22 -8.87 -0.36
N LEU A 94 13.51 -8.48 -1.40
CA LEU A 94 13.87 -8.80 -2.78
C LEU A 94 14.93 -7.80 -3.27
N SER A 95 15.97 -8.29 -3.88
CA SER A 95 17.11 -7.49 -4.35
C SER A 95 16.98 -7.10 -5.83
N SER A 96 16.13 -7.80 -6.59
CA SER A 96 16.01 -7.61 -8.04
C SER A 96 14.59 -7.84 -8.56
N ALA A 97 14.37 -7.49 -9.83
CA ALA A 97 13.14 -7.75 -10.55
C ALA A 97 12.92 -9.25 -10.78
N GLU A 98 14.00 -9.98 -11.07
CA GLU A 98 13.95 -11.44 -11.29
C GLU A 98 13.45 -12.18 -10.05
N GLU A 99 13.88 -11.77 -8.85
CA GLU A 99 13.38 -12.36 -7.60
C GLU A 99 11.87 -12.04 -7.38
N LEU A 100 11.40 -10.91 -7.88
CA LEU A 100 9.97 -10.56 -7.85
C LEU A 100 9.18 -11.42 -8.85
N ASP A 101 9.73 -11.70 -10.02
CA ASP A 101 9.12 -12.53 -11.06
C ASP A 101 8.91 -13.97 -10.58
N ASP A 102 9.80 -14.47 -9.70
CA ASP A 102 9.67 -15.81 -9.09
C ASP A 102 8.40 -15.96 -8.21
N LEU A 103 7.70 -14.86 -7.90
CA LEU A 103 6.42 -14.90 -7.18
C LEU A 103 5.22 -15.19 -8.09
N ASP A 104 5.41 -15.33 -9.40
CA ASP A 104 4.38 -15.66 -10.40
C ASP A 104 3.14 -14.73 -10.32
N LEU A 105 3.34 -13.43 -10.05
CA LEU A 105 2.25 -12.46 -9.86
C LEU A 105 1.38 -12.28 -11.10
N GLU A 106 1.88 -12.56 -12.28
CA GLU A 106 1.19 -12.43 -13.57
C GLU A 106 -0.16 -13.16 -13.59
N PHE A 107 -0.23 -14.35 -12.94
CA PHE A 107 -1.45 -15.13 -12.89
C PHE A 107 -2.59 -14.49 -12.08
N SER A 108 -2.24 -13.61 -11.16
CA SER A 108 -3.20 -12.95 -10.27
C SER A 108 -3.52 -11.52 -10.70
N LEU A 109 -2.58 -10.84 -11.40
CA LEU A 109 -2.70 -9.43 -11.77
C LEU A 109 -4.03 -9.11 -12.47
N GLU A 110 -4.44 -9.89 -13.47
CA GLU A 110 -5.66 -9.63 -14.26
C GLU A 110 -6.97 -9.72 -13.43
N LYS A 111 -6.94 -10.36 -12.26
CA LYS A 111 -8.13 -10.67 -11.44
C LYS A 111 -8.17 -9.91 -10.13
N SER A 112 -7.09 -9.24 -9.77
CA SER A 112 -6.92 -8.58 -8.49
C SER A 112 -6.46 -7.14 -8.64
N VAL A 113 -6.58 -6.37 -7.57
CA VAL A 113 -5.76 -5.20 -7.33
C VAL A 113 -4.47 -5.69 -6.67
N THR A 114 -3.33 -5.34 -7.24
CA THR A 114 -2.02 -5.75 -6.70
C THR A 114 -1.33 -4.55 -6.07
N VAL A 115 -0.98 -4.68 -4.80
CA VAL A 115 -0.20 -3.71 -4.04
C VAL A 115 1.17 -4.30 -3.74
N ILE A 116 2.23 -3.59 -4.13
CA ILE A 116 3.61 -3.99 -3.89
C ILE A 116 4.31 -2.91 -3.07
N GLU A 117 4.53 -3.19 -1.78
CA GLU A 117 5.40 -2.37 -0.94
C GLU A 117 6.86 -2.60 -1.33
N TRP A 118 7.67 -1.53 -1.36
CA TRP A 118 9.08 -1.56 -1.75
C TRP A 118 9.33 -2.05 -3.19
N GLY A 119 8.31 -1.93 -4.05
CA GLY A 119 8.35 -2.42 -5.44
C GLY A 119 9.11 -1.52 -6.41
N ARG A 120 9.40 -0.26 -6.05
CA ARG A 120 10.08 0.69 -6.95
C ARG A 120 11.45 0.15 -7.39
N GLY A 121 11.73 0.24 -8.70
CA GLY A 121 12.94 -0.29 -9.32
C GLY A 121 12.91 -1.80 -9.57
N LYS A 122 11.80 -2.49 -9.23
CA LYS A 122 11.68 -3.95 -9.37
C LYS A 122 10.38 -4.38 -10.07
N ALA A 123 9.29 -3.63 -9.93
CA ALA A 123 7.95 -4.07 -10.31
C ALA A 123 7.31 -3.27 -11.45
N GLU A 124 7.97 -2.26 -11.98
CA GLU A 124 7.42 -1.38 -13.03
C GLU A 124 7.12 -2.11 -14.34
N HIS A 125 7.82 -3.21 -14.60
CA HIS A 125 7.64 -4.03 -15.80
C HIS A 125 6.38 -4.89 -15.77
N LEU A 126 5.79 -5.13 -14.59
CA LEU A 126 4.60 -5.97 -14.44
C LEU A 126 3.35 -5.37 -15.10
N SER A 127 3.29 -4.03 -15.26
CA SER A 127 2.18 -3.37 -15.93
C SER A 127 2.58 -2.03 -16.56
N ASP A 128 2.09 -1.78 -17.77
CA ASP A 128 2.22 -0.48 -18.43
C ASP A 128 1.41 0.62 -17.72
N SER A 129 0.38 0.25 -16.97
CA SER A 129 -0.48 1.17 -16.24
C SER A 129 -0.39 0.90 -14.74
N ARG A 130 0.02 1.89 -13.96
CA ARG A 130 0.16 1.75 -12.52
C ARG A 130 0.02 3.08 -11.78
N LEU A 131 -0.21 3.00 -10.48
CA LEU A 131 -0.05 4.11 -9.55
C LEU A 131 1.23 3.91 -8.73
N GLU A 132 2.05 4.95 -8.64
CA GLU A 132 3.17 5.00 -7.71
C GLU A 132 2.79 5.93 -6.56
N LEU A 133 2.82 5.41 -5.33
CA LEU A 133 2.45 6.08 -4.11
C LEU A 133 3.69 6.25 -3.21
N ASP A 134 4.14 7.49 -3.03
CA ASP A 134 5.30 7.82 -2.21
C ASP A 134 4.87 8.44 -0.89
N PHE A 135 5.13 7.74 0.20
CA PHE A 135 4.86 8.21 1.56
C PHE A 135 6.13 8.82 2.15
N THR A 136 6.04 10.08 2.57
CA THR A 136 7.13 10.80 3.24
C THR A 136 6.66 11.29 4.60
N ARG A 137 7.34 10.91 5.68
CA ARG A 137 7.11 11.49 7.01
C ARG A 137 7.69 12.91 7.04
N LEU A 138 6.96 13.84 7.62
CA LEU A 138 7.37 15.24 7.67
C LEU A 138 8.19 15.58 8.93
N THR A 139 8.26 14.65 9.88
CA THR A 139 9.03 14.82 11.12
C THR A 139 9.67 13.48 11.56
N GLY A 140 10.94 13.49 11.96
CA GLY A 140 11.57 12.50 12.82
C GLY A 140 11.96 11.14 12.23
N ALA A 141 12.72 11.13 11.15
CA ALA A 141 13.18 9.90 10.45
C ALA A 141 13.95 8.87 11.30
N ASP A 142 14.51 9.23 12.46
CA ASP A 142 15.49 8.39 13.18
C ASP A 142 14.88 7.40 14.20
N ALA A 143 13.65 7.62 14.65
CA ALA A 143 13.06 6.83 15.73
C ALA A 143 12.66 5.40 15.33
N SER A 144 12.20 5.21 14.09
CA SER A 144 11.71 3.90 13.61
C SER A 144 12.84 2.91 13.31
N ILE A 145 14.02 3.40 12.90
CA ILE A 145 15.20 2.54 12.66
C ILE A 145 15.75 2.01 13.98
N ALA A 146 15.79 2.85 15.02
CA ALA A 146 16.22 2.45 16.36
C ALA A 146 15.31 1.38 16.95
N TYR A 147 13.99 1.51 16.81
CA TYR A 147 13.03 0.53 17.31
C TYR A 147 13.15 -0.85 16.64
N ALA A 148 13.33 -0.87 15.31
CA ALA A 148 13.52 -2.12 14.57
C ALA A 148 14.82 -2.85 14.96
N ALA A 149 15.88 -2.08 15.24
CA ALA A 149 17.16 -2.62 15.67
C ALA A 149 17.12 -3.18 17.10
N GLU A 150 16.40 -2.52 18.01
CA GLU A 150 16.27 -2.94 19.42
C GLU A 150 15.41 -4.19 19.62
N ASN A 151 14.45 -4.43 18.72
CA ASN A 151 13.51 -5.55 18.83
C ASN A 151 13.83 -6.73 17.90
N TYR A 152 14.97 -6.68 17.18
CA TYR A 152 15.46 -7.80 16.40
C TYR A 152 16.17 -8.81 17.30
N SER A 153 15.58 -10.00 17.52
CA SER A 153 16.24 -11.13 18.19
C SER A 153 16.70 -12.15 17.15
N PRO A 154 17.99 -12.34 16.95
CA PRO A 154 18.53 -13.31 15.99
C PRO A 154 18.42 -14.78 16.45
N THR A 155 17.92 -15.04 17.65
CA THR A 155 17.96 -16.39 18.27
C THR A 155 16.70 -17.21 18.11
N GLY A 156 15.63 -16.70 17.44
CA GLY A 156 14.48 -17.52 17.00
C GLY A 156 13.67 -18.23 18.11
N GLU A 157 13.90 -17.94 19.38
CA GLU A 157 13.18 -18.52 20.51
C GLU A 157 12.20 -17.47 21.06
N GLY A 158 11.07 -17.37 20.44
CA GLY A 158 9.92 -16.60 20.86
C GLY A 158 8.93 -16.54 19.69
N GLU A 159 7.69 -16.94 19.92
CA GLU A 159 6.62 -16.65 18.99
C GLU A 159 6.47 -15.13 18.92
N PHE A 160 7.02 -14.54 17.86
CA PHE A 160 6.87 -13.13 17.61
C PHE A 160 5.42 -12.87 17.21
N ASN A 161 4.68 -12.20 18.06
CA ASN A 161 3.29 -11.87 17.79
C ASN A 161 3.22 -10.66 16.84
N TRP A 162 3.05 -10.97 15.55
CA TRP A 162 2.93 -9.98 14.47
C TRP A 162 1.66 -9.13 14.56
N ASP A 163 0.57 -9.70 15.08
CA ASP A 163 -0.68 -8.97 15.29
C ASP A 163 -0.50 -7.86 16.33
N ALA A 164 0.37 -8.09 17.33
CA ALA A 164 0.68 -7.10 18.36
C ALA A 164 1.56 -5.93 17.87
N LEU A 165 2.29 -6.07 16.77
CA LEU A 165 3.01 -4.95 16.14
C LEU A 165 2.07 -4.05 15.36
N ASP A 166 1.12 -4.66 14.70
CA ASP A 166 0.13 -3.98 13.87
C ASP A 166 -0.79 -3.10 14.73
N ASP A 167 -1.23 -3.63 15.89
CA ASP A 167 -2.04 -2.89 16.86
C ASP A 167 -1.25 -1.74 17.55
N ARG A 168 0.08 -1.86 17.67
CA ARG A 168 0.93 -0.84 18.29
C ARG A 168 1.22 0.35 17.40
N GLU A 169 1.21 0.20 16.06
CA GLU A 169 1.37 1.33 15.14
C GLU A 169 0.21 2.33 15.29
N GLU A 170 -0.96 1.87 15.75
CA GLU A 170 -2.14 2.71 15.96
C GLU A 170 -2.11 3.50 17.28
N GLU A 171 -1.39 3.01 18.30
CA GLU A 171 -1.30 3.64 19.64
C GLU A 171 -0.02 4.43 19.87
N SER A 172 0.93 4.41 18.92
CA SER A 172 2.23 5.07 19.07
C SER A 172 2.18 6.57 18.79
N ALA A 173 3.18 7.32 19.29
CA ALA A 173 3.40 8.72 18.92
C ALA A 173 3.51 8.92 17.39
N ASP A 174 3.88 7.88 16.67
CA ASP A 174 3.96 7.77 15.22
C ASP A 174 2.60 7.94 14.52
N ALA A 175 1.50 7.58 15.18
CA ALA A 175 0.14 7.68 14.63
C ALA A 175 -0.30 9.13 14.36
N SER A 176 0.22 10.09 15.11
CA SER A 176 -0.09 11.52 15.00
C SER A 176 0.90 12.31 14.15
N GLU A 177 1.92 11.67 13.57
CA GLU A 177 2.88 12.37 12.72
C GLU A 177 2.29 12.65 11.34
N PRO A 178 2.44 13.89 10.82
CA PRO A 178 1.99 14.24 9.48
C PRO A 178 2.86 13.58 8.41
N ARG A 179 2.23 13.19 7.33
CA ARG A 179 2.84 12.57 6.15
C ARG A 179 2.42 13.31 4.89
N LEU A 180 3.28 13.28 3.90
CA LEU A 180 2.96 13.68 2.54
C LEU A 180 2.83 12.44 1.67
N LEU A 181 1.70 12.27 1.02
CA LEU A 181 1.47 11.25 0.00
C LEU A 181 1.59 11.88 -1.39
N ARG A 182 2.51 11.39 -2.20
CA ARG A 182 2.62 11.73 -3.61
C ARG A 182 2.11 10.57 -4.46
N ILE A 183 1.19 10.85 -5.36
CA ILE A 183 0.64 9.85 -6.28
C ILE A 183 1.01 10.23 -7.70
N THR A 184 1.70 9.34 -8.39
CA THR A 184 2.00 9.46 -9.82
C THR A 184 1.28 8.36 -10.58
N ALA A 185 0.46 8.75 -11.54
CA ALA A 185 -0.30 7.82 -12.38
C ALA A 185 0.40 7.63 -13.74
N TYR A 186 0.54 6.37 -14.14
CA TYR A 186 1.17 5.97 -15.40
C TYR A 186 0.24 5.15 -16.27
N GLY A 187 0.34 5.35 -17.58
CA GLY A 187 -0.26 4.50 -18.60
C GLY A 187 -1.74 4.76 -18.88
N PRO A 188 -2.27 4.11 -19.94
CA PRO A 188 -3.58 4.43 -20.51
C PRO A 188 -4.76 4.17 -19.55
N ARG A 189 -4.62 3.25 -18.56
CA ARG A 189 -5.65 3.00 -17.55
C ARG A 189 -6.00 4.26 -16.75
N TRP A 190 -5.02 5.14 -16.56
CA TRP A 190 -5.15 6.36 -15.75
C TRP A 190 -5.30 7.63 -16.60
N GLU A 191 -5.75 7.51 -17.84
CA GLU A 191 -6.04 8.67 -18.70
C GLU A 191 -7.50 9.16 -18.56
N GLY A 192 -7.73 10.41 -18.96
CA GLY A 192 -9.06 10.99 -19.12
C GLY A 192 -9.88 11.04 -17.84
N GLU A 193 -11.01 10.32 -17.81
CA GLU A 193 -11.95 10.33 -16.68
C GLU A 193 -11.39 9.62 -15.44
N ALA A 194 -10.62 8.56 -15.63
CA ALA A 194 -10.02 7.81 -14.53
C ALA A 194 -9.06 8.70 -13.71
N TYR A 195 -8.19 9.47 -14.39
CA TYR A 195 -7.31 10.42 -13.71
C TYR A 195 -8.08 11.54 -13.02
N ARG A 196 -9.11 12.12 -13.67
CA ARG A 196 -9.93 13.16 -13.04
C ARG A 196 -10.67 12.65 -11.80
N SER A 197 -11.12 11.40 -11.82
CA SER A 197 -11.76 10.78 -10.66
C SER A 197 -10.77 10.58 -9.51
N LEU A 198 -9.55 10.14 -9.82
CA LEU A 198 -8.45 10.04 -8.85
C LEU A 198 -8.13 11.40 -8.23
N GLU A 199 -7.89 12.41 -9.06
CA GLU A 199 -7.61 13.78 -8.62
C GLU A 199 -8.73 14.31 -7.73
N THR A 200 -9.99 14.16 -8.15
CA THR A 200 -11.14 14.62 -7.37
C THR A 200 -11.28 13.91 -6.03
N ALA A 201 -10.98 12.60 -5.98
CA ALA A 201 -11.06 11.83 -4.74
C ALA A 201 -9.99 12.27 -3.75
N MET A 202 -8.77 12.52 -4.23
CA MET A 202 -7.64 12.93 -3.39
C MET A 202 -7.77 14.38 -2.90
N LEU A 203 -8.19 15.32 -3.76
CA LEU A 203 -8.38 16.72 -3.38
C LEU A 203 -9.50 16.95 -2.35
N LYS A 204 -10.46 16.05 -2.23
CA LYS A 204 -11.52 16.16 -1.20
C LYS A 204 -11.02 15.86 0.21
N LEU A 205 -9.90 15.18 0.34
CA LEU A 205 -9.30 14.87 1.65
C LEU A 205 -8.66 16.10 2.31
N ASP A 206 -8.26 17.10 1.50
CA ASP A 206 -7.63 18.32 2.00
C ASP A 206 -8.63 19.34 2.58
N VAL A 207 -9.93 19.05 2.55
CA VAL A 207 -11.01 20.04 2.85
C VAL A 207 -11.76 19.70 4.15
N GLU A 208 -11.59 18.53 4.73
CA GLU A 208 -12.22 18.10 5.99
C GLU A 208 -11.23 18.09 7.15
#